data_510fbc84e5ef17043349f6ac725d3bb3
#
_entry.id   510fbc84e5ef17043349f6ac725d3bb3
#
_cell.length_a   1.000
_cell.length_b   1.000
_cell.length_c   1.000
_cell.angle_alpha   90.00
_cell.angle_beta   90.00
_cell.angle_gamma   90.00
#
_symmetry.space_group_name_H-M   'P 1'
#
loop_
_entity.id
_entity.type
_entity.pdbx_description
1 polymer ?
#
loop_
_entity_poly.entity_id
_entity_poly.type
_entity_poly.pdbx_seq_one_letter_code
_entity_poly.pdbx_strand_id
1 'polypeptide(L)'
;MPTALTLSGSIRQGSFNKSLQAHMDRQLGTAGVSVSSIDLSDFPMPIFNEDLEAEHTPNAAPQLAELWRTHDIIFIATPEYNGGLPPLLVNTVTWLSRQKPSPFRYAVFGIGGVSSGKYGTIWGLSHLRESLTKMGALVVPTLLGIGPAEQAFDQEGNPVEPGIIRKIDQMVHELTHFSRG
;
A
#
# COMPACT_ATOMS: atom_id res chain seq x y z
N MET A 1 -4.14 21.24 2.05
CA MET A 1 -3.56 20.37 1.01
C MET A 1 -3.67 18.96 1.54
N PRO A 2 -4.28 18.03 0.81
CA PRO A 2 -4.37 16.66 1.26
C PRO A 2 -2.98 16.01 1.41
N THR A 3 -2.88 15.06 2.31
CA THR A 3 -1.63 14.35 2.63
C THR A 3 -1.74 12.88 2.26
N ALA A 4 -0.68 12.29 1.72
CA ALA A 4 -0.62 10.86 1.40
C ALA A 4 0.57 10.20 2.06
N LEU A 5 0.35 9.00 2.58
CA LEU A 5 1.39 8.06 2.99
C LEU A 5 1.48 6.95 1.96
N THR A 6 2.66 6.68 1.44
CA THR A 6 2.89 5.59 0.50
C THR A 6 3.89 4.58 1.04
N LEU A 7 3.67 3.30 0.75
CA LEU A 7 4.55 2.23 1.19
C LEU A 7 4.54 1.04 0.22
N SER A 8 5.62 0.27 0.27
CA SER A 8 5.71 -1.01 -0.42
C SER A 8 5.68 -2.18 0.57
N GLY A 9 4.91 -3.22 0.25
CA GLY A 9 4.93 -4.52 0.94
C GLY A 9 6.19 -5.36 0.66
N SER A 10 7.21 -4.77 0.01
CA SER A 10 8.48 -5.41 -0.31
C SER A 10 9.65 -4.55 0.10
N ILE A 11 10.54 -5.09 0.94
CA ILE A 11 11.81 -4.45 1.33
C ILE A 11 12.98 -4.87 0.43
N ARG A 12 12.76 -5.73 -0.59
CA ARG A 12 13.80 -6.19 -1.51
C ARG A 12 14.35 -5.01 -2.32
N GLN A 13 15.68 -4.94 -2.45
CA GLN A 13 16.33 -3.99 -3.35
C GLN A 13 15.90 -4.29 -4.80
N GLY A 14 15.65 -3.25 -5.61
CA GLY A 14 15.19 -3.40 -6.99
C GLY A 14 13.79 -4.03 -7.11
N SER A 15 12.93 -3.88 -6.10
CA SER A 15 11.55 -4.32 -6.17
C SER A 15 10.74 -3.46 -7.12
N PHE A 16 10.06 -4.06 -8.09
CA PHE A 16 9.11 -3.36 -8.97
C PHE A 16 7.96 -2.69 -8.19
N ASN A 17 7.65 -3.16 -7.01
CA ASN A 17 6.65 -2.52 -6.15
C ASN A 17 7.18 -1.23 -5.51
N LYS A 18 8.49 -1.10 -5.28
CA LYS A 18 9.09 0.19 -4.93
C LYS A 18 9.11 1.16 -6.12
N SER A 19 9.28 0.66 -7.35
CA SER A 19 9.14 1.49 -8.56
C SER A 19 7.70 1.99 -8.73
N LEU A 20 6.70 1.13 -8.49
CA LEU A 20 5.30 1.52 -8.49
C LEU A 20 4.99 2.55 -7.40
N GLN A 21 5.48 2.37 -6.18
CA GLN A 21 5.35 3.34 -5.10
C GLN A 21 5.92 4.70 -5.52
N ALA A 22 7.16 4.75 -6.00
CA ALA A 22 7.81 5.98 -6.44
C ALA A 22 7.07 6.66 -7.61
N HIS A 23 6.47 5.88 -8.52
CA HIS A 23 5.64 6.44 -9.59
C HIS A 23 4.36 7.07 -9.02
N MET A 24 3.67 6.38 -8.12
CA MET A 24 2.48 6.93 -7.45
C MET A 24 2.79 8.18 -6.63
N ASP A 25 3.96 8.25 -5.99
CA ASP A 25 4.43 9.46 -5.28
C ASP A 25 4.46 10.67 -6.22
N ARG A 26 5.03 10.49 -7.42
CA ARG A 26 5.08 11.54 -8.45
C ARG A 26 3.67 11.95 -8.92
N GLN A 27 2.80 10.96 -9.19
CA GLN A 27 1.44 11.23 -9.67
C GLN A 27 0.58 11.95 -8.63
N LEU A 28 0.62 11.51 -7.37
CA LEU A 28 -0.06 12.20 -6.27
C LEU A 28 0.49 13.62 -6.04
N GLY A 29 1.82 13.78 -6.09
CA GLY A 29 2.44 15.11 -6.00
C GLY A 29 2.00 16.04 -7.12
N THR A 30 1.92 15.56 -8.36
CA THR A 30 1.40 16.32 -9.52
C THR A 30 -0.07 16.69 -9.34
N ALA A 31 -0.86 15.86 -8.66
CA ALA A 31 -2.25 16.13 -8.31
C ALA A 31 -2.42 17.07 -7.09
N GLY A 32 -1.33 17.65 -6.56
CA GLY A 32 -1.38 18.61 -5.47
C GLY A 32 -1.47 17.98 -4.07
N VAL A 33 -1.07 16.73 -3.92
CA VAL A 33 -1.02 16.02 -2.64
C VAL A 33 0.38 16.11 -2.03
N SER A 34 0.49 16.36 -0.73
CA SER A 34 1.77 16.27 -0.01
C SER A 34 2.06 14.81 0.32
N VAL A 35 3.14 14.24 -0.22
CA VAL A 35 3.44 12.82 -0.13
C VAL A 35 4.55 12.53 0.87
N SER A 36 4.31 11.59 1.77
CA SER A 36 5.29 10.96 2.66
C SER A 36 5.49 9.51 2.20
N SER A 37 6.69 9.19 1.77
CA SER A 37 7.06 7.84 1.33
C SER A 37 7.85 7.13 2.44
N ILE A 38 7.46 5.91 2.81
CA ILE A 38 8.13 5.13 3.85
C ILE A 38 8.58 3.76 3.34
N ASP A 39 9.61 3.21 3.97
CA ASP A 39 10.05 1.82 3.81
C ASP A 39 9.67 1.03 5.07
N LEU A 40 9.04 -0.15 4.90
CA LEU A 40 8.69 -1.00 6.03
C LEU A 40 9.91 -1.57 6.77
N SER A 41 11.11 -1.52 6.18
CA SER A 41 12.35 -1.86 6.89
C SER A 41 12.67 -0.92 8.06
N ASP A 42 12.15 0.31 8.03
CA ASP A 42 12.31 1.29 9.11
C ASP A 42 11.35 1.03 10.30
N PHE A 43 10.40 0.11 10.12
CA PHE A 43 9.39 -0.28 11.10
C PHE A 43 9.47 -1.79 11.42
N PRO A 44 10.61 -2.28 11.95
CA PRO A 44 10.77 -3.70 12.22
C PRO A 44 9.82 -4.16 13.32
N MET A 45 9.06 -5.21 13.00
CA MET A 45 8.14 -5.85 13.95
C MET A 45 8.34 -7.37 13.92
N PRO A 46 8.45 -8.04 15.07
CA PRO A 46 8.49 -9.50 15.12
C PRO A 46 7.22 -10.09 14.52
N ILE A 47 7.26 -11.38 14.17
CA ILE A 47 6.02 -12.08 13.77
C ILE A 47 5.02 -11.96 14.91
N PHE A 48 3.80 -11.55 14.58
CA PHE A 48 2.74 -11.34 15.56
C PHE A 48 2.47 -12.62 16.37
N ASN A 49 2.41 -12.43 17.67
CA ASN A 49 2.07 -13.44 18.64
C ASN A 49 1.33 -12.75 19.79
N GLU A 50 0.20 -13.31 20.24
CA GLU A 50 -0.62 -12.73 21.30
C GLU A 50 0.10 -12.73 22.67
N ASP A 51 0.95 -13.72 22.94
CA ASP A 51 1.75 -13.74 24.17
C ASP A 51 2.76 -12.57 24.15
N LEU A 52 3.42 -12.36 23.02
CA LEU A 52 4.34 -11.23 22.84
C LEU A 52 3.62 -9.88 22.93
N GLU A 53 2.42 -9.77 22.35
CA GLU A 53 1.60 -8.55 22.46
C GLU A 53 1.27 -8.23 23.93
N ALA A 54 0.94 -9.26 24.72
CA ALA A 54 0.61 -9.10 26.14
C ALA A 54 1.82 -8.65 26.97
N GLU A 55 3.02 -9.08 26.61
CA GLU A 55 4.26 -8.67 27.28
C GLU A 55 4.73 -7.28 26.82
N HIS A 56 4.79 -7.07 25.50
CA HIS A 56 5.32 -5.85 24.91
C HIS A 56 4.88 -5.65 23.45
N THR A 57 4.17 -4.57 23.19
CA THR A 57 3.90 -4.11 21.80
C THR A 57 5.17 -3.48 21.22
N PRO A 58 5.67 -3.93 20.03
CA PRO A 58 6.83 -3.31 19.40
C PRO A 58 6.59 -1.83 19.10
N ASN A 59 7.57 -0.97 19.40
CA ASN A 59 7.45 0.49 19.25
C ASN A 59 7.10 0.93 17.82
N ALA A 60 7.50 0.15 16.81
CA ALA A 60 7.17 0.41 15.41
C ALA A 60 5.66 0.36 15.13
N ALA A 61 4.89 -0.46 15.86
CA ALA A 61 3.46 -0.61 15.61
C ALA A 61 2.66 0.66 15.92
N PRO A 62 2.75 1.29 17.11
CA PRO A 62 2.06 2.56 17.36
C PRO A 62 2.60 3.72 16.51
N GLN A 63 3.90 3.75 16.18
CA GLN A 63 4.48 4.78 15.30
C GLN A 63 3.88 4.70 13.90
N LEU A 64 3.84 3.51 13.30
CA LEU A 64 3.27 3.31 11.97
C LEU A 64 1.74 3.55 11.98
N ALA A 65 1.05 3.14 13.05
CA ALA A 65 -0.38 3.42 13.21
C ALA A 65 -0.68 4.92 13.26
N GLU A 66 0.19 5.71 13.89
CA GLU A 66 0.03 7.17 13.92
C GLU A 66 0.20 7.79 12.53
N LEU A 67 1.20 7.34 11.77
CA LEU A 67 1.35 7.76 10.38
C LEU A 67 0.09 7.44 9.55
N TRP A 68 -0.51 6.26 9.75
CA TRP A 68 -1.75 5.91 9.04
C TRP A 68 -2.95 6.78 9.46
N ARG A 69 -3.01 7.22 10.70
CA ARG A 69 -4.10 8.08 11.21
C ARG A 69 -4.00 9.53 10.76
N THR A 70 -2.79 10.01 10.54
CA THR A 70 -2.51 11.43 10.27
C THR A 70 -2.45 11.79 8.78
N HIS A 71 -2.64 10.81 7.90
CA HIS A 71 -2.70 11.04 6.45
C HIS A 71 -4.10 10.80 5.91
N ASP A 72 -4.49 11.60 4.91
CA ASP A 72 -5.80 11.51 4.26
C ASP A 72 -5.88 10.34 3.27
N ILE A 73 -4.74 10.00 2.68
CA ILE A 73 -4.59 8.97 1.65
C ILE A 73 -3.51 7.98 2.08
N ILE A 74 -3.76 6.68 1.86
CA ILE A 74 -2.72 5.64 2.00
C ILE A 74 -2.65 4.84 0.70
N PHE A 75 -1.46 4.78 0.10
CA PHE A 75 -1.21 3.91 -1.04
C PHE A 75 -0.26 2.77 -0.67
N ILE A 76 -0.68 1.53 -0.98
CA ILE A 76 0.10 0.32 -0.70
C ILE A 76 0.43 -0.37 -2.03
N ALA A 77 1.72 -0.43 -2.37
CA ALA A 77 2.23 -1.25 -3.46
C ALA A 77 2.69 -2.60 -2.92
N THR A 78 2.13 -3.72 -3.39
CA THR A 78 2.45 -5.04 -2.83
C THR A 78 2.75 -6.08 -3.91
N PRO A 79 3.79 -6.92 -3.74
CA PRO A 79 3.92 -8.12 -4.55
C PRO A 79 2.88 -9.17 -4.16
N GLU A 80 2.79 -10.19 -4.98
CA GLU A 80 2.01 -11.40 -4.70
C GLU A 80 2.95 -12.61 -4.60
N TYR A 81 2.84 -13.38 -3.54
CA TYR A 81 3.57 -14.62 -3.34
C TYR A 81 2.59 -15.78 -3.20
N ASN A 82 2.70 -16.76 -4.11
CA ASN A 82 1.84 -17.95 -4.11
C ASN A 82 0.32 -17.61 -4.09
N GLY A 83 -0.10 -16.57 -4.81
CA GLY A 83 -1.48 -16.12 -4.85
C GLY A 83 -1.94 -15.34 -3.61
N GLY A 84 -1.04 -15.01 -2.69
CA GLY A 84 -1.33 -14.30 -1.45
C GLY A 84 -0.47 -13.08 -1.22
N LEU A 85 -0.70 -12.43 -0.08
CA LEU A 85 0.09 -11.28 0.36
C LEU A 85 1.47 -11.71 0.87
N PRO A 86 2.49 -10.85 0.75
CA PRO A 86 3.80 -11.12 1.35
C PRO A 86 3.69 -11.16 2.88
N PRO A 87 4.42 -12.07 3.56
CA PRO A 87 4.39 -12.20 5.02
C PRO A 87 4.65 -10.89 5.76
N LEU A 88 5.55 -10.06 5.24
CA LEU A 88 5.84 -8.74 5.80
C LEU A 88 4.58 -7.88 5.90
N LEU A 89 3.80 -7.77 4.81
CA LEU A 89 2.61 -6.93 4.80
C LEU A 89 1.51 -7.51 5.68
N VAL A 90 1.31 -8.83 5.66
CA VAL A 90 0.36 -9.51 6.56
C VAL A 90 0.70 -9.23 8.02
N ASN A 91 1.97 -9.39 8.40
CA ASN A 91 2.44 -9.12 9.76
C ASN A 91 2.23 -7.65 10.15
N THR A 92 2.60 -6.72 9.26
CA THR A 92 2.40 -5.28 9.47
C THR A 92 0.93 -4.95 9.72
N VAL A 93 0.03 -5.39 8.84
CA VAL A 93 -1.41 -5.17 8.98
C VAL A 93 -1.96 -5.79 10.26
N THR A 94 -1.46 -6.97 10.65
CA THR A 94 -1.85 -7.62 11.91
C THR A 94 -1.47 -6.78 13.12
N TRP A 95 -0.24 -6.32 13.25
CA TRP A 95 0.20 -5.44 14.34
C TRP A 95 -0.58 -4.12 14.36
N LEU A 96 -0.84 -3.51 13.18
CA LEU A 96 -1.63 -2.30 13.07
C LEU A 96 -3.08 -2.50 13.51
N SER A 97 -3.67 -3.67 13.26
CA SER A 97 -5.05 -3.98 13.65
C SER A 97 -5.26 -4.01 15.18
N ARG A 98 -4.17 -4.18 15.93
CA ARG A 98 -4.19 -4.20 17.40
C ARG A 98 -4.13 -2.80 18.01
N GLN A 99 -3.75 -1.78 17.21
CA GLN A 99 -3.59 -0.41 17.72
C GLN A 99 -4.93 0.30 17.93
N LYS A 100 -4.98 1.14 18.95
CA LYS A 100 -6.16 1.96 19.28
C LYS A 100 -5.77 3.45 19.34
N PRO A 101 -6.59 4.34 18.77
CA PRO A 101 -7.74 4.06 17.88
C PRO A 101 -7.31 3.36 16.59
N SER A 102 -8.25 2.67 15.92
CA SER A 102 -7.96 1.89 14.71
C SER A 102 -7.38 2.78 13.59
N PRO A 103 -6.19 2.47 13.03
CA PRO A 103 -5.58 3.30 11.99
C PRO A 103 -6.24 3.17 10.60
N PHE A 104 -7.16 2.23 10.42
CA PHE A 104 -7.79 1.95 9.13
C PHE A 104 -8.99 2.84 8.80
N ARG A 105 -9.41 3.72 9.71
CA ARG A 105 -10.68 4.45 9.60
C ARG A 105 -10.53 5.92 9.23
N TYR A 106 -9.33 6.39 8.96
CA TYR A 106 -9.07 7.83 8.76
C TYR A 106 -8.78 8.19 7.32
N ALA A 107 -8.10 7.32 6.59
CA ALA A 107 -7.65 7.54 5.24
C ALA A 107 -8.54 6.87 4.17
N VAL A 108 -8.39 7.32 2.93
CA VAL A 108 -8.81 6.61 1.72
C VAL A 108 -7.64 5.78 1.21
N PHE A 109 -7.88 4.51 0.88
CA PHE A 109 -6.83 3.56 0.52
C PHE A 109 -6.83 3.26 -0.98
N GLY A 110 -5.65 3.40 -1.60
CA GLY A 110 -5.33 2.83 -2.91
C GLY A 110 -4.42 1.61 -2.76
N ILE A 111 -4.67 0.59 -3.54
CA ILE A 111 -3.84 -0.61 -3.54
C ILE A 111 -3.43 -1.01 -4.95
N GLY A 112 -2.16 -1.29 -5.12
CA GLY A 112 -1.59 -1.72 -6.38
C GLY A 112 -0.50 -2.75 -6.18
N GLY A 113 -0.08 -3.39 -7.27
CA GLY A 113 1.02 -4.33 -7.17
C GLY A 113 1.54 -4.79 -8.52
N VAL A 114 2.78 -5.22 -8.48
CA VAL A 114 3.52 -5.68 -9.66
C VAL A 114 4.03 -7.09 -9.41
N SER A 115 3.80 -8.00 -10.37
CA SER A 115 4.35 -9.35 -10.31
C SER A 115 4.84 -9.82 -11.69
N SER A 116 5.64 -10.89 -11.71
CA SER A 116 6.13 -11.50 -12.95
C SER A 116 5.04 -12.17 -13.78
N GLY A 117 3.91 -12.52 -13.18
CA GLY A 117 2.79 -13.17 -13.86
C GLY A 117 1.98 -12.20 -14.73
N LYS A 118 1.37 -12.72 -15.81
CA LYS A 118 0.56 -11.94 -16.76
C LYS A 118 -0.60 -11.18 -16.11
N TYR A 119 -1.18 -11.72 -15.06
CA TYR A 119 -2.34 -11.12 -14.39
C TYR A 119 -1.97 -10.15 -13.26
N GLY A 120 -0.67 -9.87 -13.11
CA GLY A 120 -0.20 -9.03 -12.02
C GLY A 120 -0.47 -9.66 -10.66
N THR A 121 -0.80 -8.82 -9.69
CA THR A 121 -1.02 -9.22 -8.29
C THR A 121 -2.51 -9.35 -7.94
N ILE A 122 -3.36 -9.77 -8.88
CA ILE A 122 -4.82 -9.67 -8.73
C ILE A 122 -5.37 -10.42 -7.52
N TRP A 123 -4.82 -11.60 -7.20
CA TRP A 123 -5.24 -12.39 -6.05
C TRP A 123 -4.81 -11.74 -4.74
N GLY A 124 -3.54 -11.32 -4.65
CA GLY A 124 -3.02 -10.61 -3.49
C GLY A 124 -3.77 -9.31 -3.23
N LEU A 125 -4.08 -8.53 -4.27
CA LEU A 125 -4.86 -7.29 -4.14
C LEU A 125 -6.28 -7.54 -3.67
N SER A 126 -6.93 -8.62 -4.14
CA SER A 126 -8.26 -9.00 -3.68
C SER A 126 -8.26 -9.34 -2.19
N HIS A 127 -7.29 -10.13 -1.72
CA HIS A 127 -7.11 -10.45 -0.30
C HIS A 127 -6.80 -9.20 0.54
N LEU A 128 -5.96 -8.29 0.02
CA LEU A 128 -5.65 -7.05 0.74
C LEU A 128 -6.88 -6.17 0.88
N ARG A 129 -7.66 -6.00 -0.21
CA ARG A 129 -8.92 -5.24 -0.19
C ARG A 129 -9.87 -5.80 0.86
N GLU A 130 -10.10 -7.11 0.85
CA GLU A 130 -10.99 -7.77 1.80
C GLU A 130 -10.54 -7.53 3.25
N SER A 131 -9.25 -7.73 3.53
CA SER A 131 -8.68 -7.50 4.86
C SER A 131 -8.84 -6.06 5.32
N LEU A 132 -8.48 -5.09 4.48
CA LEU A 132 -8.59 -3.67 4.79
C LEU A 132 -10.06 -3.25 5.01
N THR A 133 -10.96 -3.70 4.15
CA THR A 133 -12.40 -3.39 4.25
C THR A 133 -13.00 -3.98 5.53
N LYS A 134 -12.63 -5.21 5.91
CA LYS A 134 -13.05 -5.83 7.18
C LYS A 134 -12.62 -4.99 8.40
N MET A 135 -11.47 -4.34 8.35
CA MET A 135 -10.99 -3.44 9.40
C MET A 135 -11.59 -2.03 9.34
N GLY A 136 -12.47 -1.78 8.38
CA GLY A 136 -13.20 -0.53 8.20
C GLY A 136 -12.50 0.49 7.31
N ALA A 137 -11.49 0.09 6.51
CA ALA A 137 -10.87 0.95 5.53
C ALA A 137 -11.82 1.29 4.37
N LEU A 138 -11.74 2.51 3.86
CA LEU A 138 -12.34 2.91 2.60
C LEU A 138 -11.33 2.68 1.48
N VAL A 139 -11.47 1.58 0.74
CA VAL A 139 -10.59 1.24 -0.38
C VAL A 139 -11.24 1.68 -1.69
N VAL A 140 -10.53 2.44 -2.51
CA VAL A 140 -11.05 2.91 -3.82
C VAL A 140 -11.37 1.74 -4.75
N PRO A 141 -12.33 1.89 -5.69
CA PRO A 141 -12.77 0.83 -6.59
C PRO A 141 -11.65 0.27 -7.46
N THR A 142 -10.75 1.13 -7.95
CA THR A 142 -9.67 0.71 -8.85
C THR A 142 -8.66 -0.20 -8.13
N LEU A 143 -8.41 -1.39 -8.69
CA LEU A 143 -7.30 -2.28 -8.33
C LEU A 143 -6.22 -2.20 -9.40
N LEU A 144 -5.01 -1.86 -9.02
CA LEU A 144 -3.89 -1.65 -9.93
C LEU A 144 -2.98 -2.88 -9.97
N GLY A 145 -3.41 -3.94 -10.64
CA GLY A 145 -2.57 -5.11 -10.93
C GLY A 145 -1.75 -4.90 -12.19
N ILE A 146 -0.42 -5.04 -12.08
CA ILE A 146 0.54 -4.81 -13.18
C ILE A 146 1.38 -6.07 -13.40
N GLY A 147 1.43 -6.54 -14.64
CA GLY A 147 2.27 -7.68 -15.04
C GLY A 147 2.25 -7.86 -16.56
N PRO A 148 3.29 -8.50 -17.10
CA PRO A 148 4.49 -9.01 -16.41
C PRO A 148 5.45 -7.88 -16.02
N ALA A 149 6.05 -8.00 -14.83
CA ALA A 149 6.87 -6.95 -14.21
C ALA A 149 8.04 -6.45 -15.08
N GLU A 150 8.70 -7.35 -15.79
CA GLU A 150 9.87 -7.06 -16.62
C GLU A 150 9.56 -6.12 -17.81
N GLN A 151 8.28 -6.02 -18.18
CA GLN A 151 7.80 -5.20 -19.32
C GLN A 151 6.95 -4.02 -18.83
N ALA A 152 6.78 -3.87 -17.53
CA ALA A 152 5.80 -2.95 -16.97
C ALA A 152 6.29 -1.49 -16.93
N PHE A 153 7.61 -1.29 -16.84
CA PHE A 153 8.21 0.02 -16.64
C PHE A 153 9.36 0.26 -17.61
N ASP A 154 9.55 1.51 -18.01
CA ASP A 154 10.74 1.99 -18.71
C ASP A 154 11.94 2.13 -17.76
N GLN A 155 13.07 2.59 -18.31
CA GLN A 155 14.30 2.81 -17.53
C GLN A 155 14.17 3.91 -16.47
N GLU A 156 13.18 4.79 -16.62
CA GLU A 156 12.90 5.91 -15.71
C GLU A 156 11.84 5.52 -14.65
N GLY A 157 11.33 4.28 -14.71
CA GLY A 157 10.32 3.74 -13.78
C GLY A 157 8.90 4.24 -14.08
N ASN A 158 8.59 4.61 -15.32
CA ASN A 158 7.25 4.94 -15.73
C ASN A 158 6.57 3.73 -16.37
N PRO A 159 5.28 3.50 -16.10
CA PRO A 159 4.53 2.45 -16.78
C PRO A 159 4.48 2.68 -18.29
N VAL A 160 4.68 1.61 -19.06
CA VAL A 160 4.72 1.70 -20.54
C VAL A 160 3.40 1.35 -21.20
N GLU A 161 2.52 0.60 -20.54
CA GLU A 161 1.25 0.18 -21.12
C GLU A 161 0.16 1.26 -20.95
N PRO A 162 -0.48 1.73 -22.03
CA PRO A 162 -1.52 2.78 -21.94
C PRO A 162 -2.71 2.40 -21.05
N GLY A 163 -3.05 1.10 -20.97
CA GLY A 163 -4.11 0.61 -20.08
C GLY A 163 -3.77 0.78 -18.60
N ILE A 164 -2.49 0.57 -18.24
CA ILE A 164 -1.99 0.77 -16.88
C ILE A 164 -1.93 2.25 -16.53
N ILE A 165 -1.45 3.09 -17.45
CA ILE A 165 -1.42 4.55 -17.27
C ILE A 165 -2.83 5.08 -16.95
N ARG A 166 -3.84 4.71 -17.75
CA ARG A 166 -5.23 5.12 -17.48
C ARG A 166 -5.75 4.64 -16.12
N LYS A 167 -5.38 3.44 -15.69
CA LYS A 167 -5.79 2.94 -14.36
C LYS A 167 -5.10 3.71 -13.23
N ILE A 168 -3.85 4.13 -13.41
CA ILE A 168 -3.14 4.98 -12.45
C ILE A 168 -3.84 6.33 -12.35
N ASP A 169 -4.14 6.98 -13.51
CA ASP A 169 -4.84 8.25 -13.53
C ASP A 169 -6.21 8.15 -12.84
N GLN A 170 -6.95 7.07 -13.11
CA GLN A 170 -8.22 6.81 -12.44
C GLN A 170 -8.05 6.62 -10.93
N MET A 171 -7.06 5.85 -10.47
CA MET A 171 -6.80 5.66 -9.05
C MET A 171 -6.42 6.96 -8.35
N VAL A 172 -5.57 7.79 -8.97
CA VAL A 172 -5.19 9.11 -8.44
C VAL A 172 -6.43 9.99 -8.33
N HIS A 173 -7.29 10.01 -9.35
CA HIS A 173 -8.56 10.73 -9.31
C HIS A 173 -9.44 10.22 -8.15
N GLU A 174 -9.64 8.92 -8.01
CA GLU A 174 -10.43 8.34 -6.92
C GLU A 174 -9.86 8.72 -5.55
N LEU A 175 -8.53 8.61 -5.36
CA LEU A 175 -7.87 8.92 -4.10
C LEU A 175 -7.99 10.39 -3.70
N THR A 176 -8.03 11.30 -4.67
CA THR A 176 -8.10 12.74 -4.42
C THR A 176 -9.51 13.29 -4.32
N HIS A 177 -10.53 12.54 -4.75
CA HIS A 177 -11.94 12.97 -4.75
C HIS A 177 -12.83 12.20 -3.79
N PHE A 178 -12.43 11.02 -3.34
CA PHE A 178 -13.15 10.33 -2.28
C PHE A 178 -12.75 10.90 -0.92
N SER A 179 -13.72 11.06 -0.05
CA SER A 179 -13.48 11.46 1.33
C SER A 179 -14.32 10.64 2.29
N ARG A 180 -13.81 10.50 3.49
CA ARG A 180 -14.64 10.09 4.62
C ARG A 180 -15.30 11.36 5.15
N GLY A 181 -16.63 11.44 5.05
CA GLY A 181 -17.40 12.55 5.62
C GLY A 181 -17.26 12.63 7.13
#